data_530544ec448ef9717a039ab88e10909f
#
_entry.id   530544ec448ef9717a039ab88e10909f
#
_cell.length_a   1.000
_cell.length_b   1.000
_cell.length_c   1.000
_cell.angle_alpha   90.00
_cell.angle_beta   90.00
_cell.angle_gamma   90.00
#
_symmetry.space_group_name_H-M   'P 1'
#
loop_
_entity.id
_entity.type
_entity.pdbx_description
1 polymer ?
#
loop_
_entity_poly.entity_id
_entity_poly.type
_entity_poly.pdbx_seq_one_letter_code
_entity_poly.pdbx_strand_id
1 'polypeptide(L)'
;MRRPLTSRAWALCLGLVITLATVPRAQQATGTKEPPPKPGTAKDFVVPKPTRFTLPNGMPVTMVTFGTVPKVRIQLAVDAGNVFETANEIWLADVTGSMLEEGTATLTADALARELATMGGELAIAVGPDRANLSAEVLGERGPQALRLLADVAQRPRLPESELARVKATHARNLAIQKDTPQALAMEQFATLTYGDHPYGRLFPTEAMLNGYTLEDVRRFHREYFGPRRARLYIAGVFDAAAMESAVREAFGSWTGGAASNAPATAARPRGFKLVNRAGAPQSTILLGLHVPDPSSKDWVALEVTNSLLGGSFASRITSNIREQKGYTYSPNSGITAHPKNAQWIEQADVTTAVTGPALKEIFTEIDRLRREAPPAEELRGIQNNLAGLFVVQNASRAGVINRLVFVDQHGLGDDYLSTYVKRVMTVTPDEVRRVANDYLVPDKMTLVVVGDEKTVKEQVASWETK
;
A
#
# COMPACT_ATOMS: atom_id res chain seq x y z
N MET A 1 -76.46 43.83 16.13
CA MET A 1 -77.03 44.37 17.40
C MET A 1 -75.99 44.36 18.49
N ARG A 2 -75.61 45.57 18.94
CA ARG A 2 -75.27 46.01 20.32
C ARG A 2 -74.25 45.18 21.10
N ARG A 3 -72.99 45.64 21.23
CA ARG A 3 -72.44 46.48 22.37
C ARG A 3 -72.61 45.96 23.78
N PRO A 4 -71.81 46.33 24.81
CA PRO A 4 -70.38 46.56 24.97
C PRO A 4 -69.86 46.19 26.38
N LEU A 5 -68.55 46.59 26.65
CA LEU A 5 -67.92 47.02 27.93
C LEU A 5 -67.68 45.93 29.00
N THR A 6 -66.64 45.87 29.75
CA THR A 6 -65.80 46.93 30.38
C THR A 6 -64.50 46.34 30.91
N SER A 7 -63.45 47.11 30.79
CA SER A 7 -62.29 47.29 31.61
C SER A 7 -62.20 46.70 33.01
N ARG A 8 -61.10 46.15 33.39
CA ARG A 8 -60.36 46.55 34.62
C ARG A 8 -58.88 46.05 34.56
N ALA A 9 -58.04 47.04 34.66
CA ALA A 9 -56.57 46.86 34.85
C ALA A 9 -56.33 46.32 36.28
N TRP A 10 -55.46 45.35 36.36
CA TRP A 10 -54.74 45.03 37.59
C TRP A 10 -53.22 44.89 37.21
N ALA A 11 -52.44 45.88 37.68
CA ALA A 11 -51.00 45.84 37.72
C ALA A 11 -50.58 44.79 38.75
N LEU A 12 -49.84 43.79 38.32
CA LEU A 12 -49.10 42.90 39.23
C LEU A 12 -47.62 42.97 38.84
N CYS A 13 -46.86 43.58 39.74
CA CYS A 13 -45.39 43.51 39.73
C CYS A 13 -44.92 42.07 39.79
N LEU A 14 -44.35 41.56 38.73
CA LEU A 14 -43.63 40.27 38.76
C LEU A 14 -42.15 40.55 38.91
N GLY A 15 -41.63 40.29 40.11
CA GLY A 15 -40.22 40.33 40.42
C GLY A 15 -39.49 39.29 39.59
N LEU A 16 -38.53 39.76 38.82
CA LEU A 16 -37.58 38.91 38.03
C LEU A 16 -36.62 38.24 39.02
N VAL A 17 -36.90 37.02 39.42
CA VAL A 17 -35.94 36.15 40.11
C VAL A 17 -34.96 35.62 39.07
N ILE A 18 -33.78 36.23 38.98
CA ILE A 18 -32.65 35.70 38.22
C ILE A 18 -32.11 34.51 39.00
N THR A 19 -32.58 33.30 38.67
CA THR A 19 -31.88 32.07 39.05
C THR A 19 -30.58 31.99 38.26
N LEU A 20 -29.48 32.30 38.91
CA LEU A 20 -28.15 31.92 38.42
C LEU A 20 -28.10 30.37 38.31
N ALA A 21 -28.34 29.88 37.10
CA ALA A 21 -28.02 28.50 36.77
C ALA A 21 -26.51 28.36 36.86
N THR A 22 -26.01 27.79 37.94
CA THR A 22 -24.63 27.32 38.04
C THR A 22 -24.46 26.20 37.01
N VAL A 23 -23.90 26.55 35.86
CA VAL A 23 -23.38 25.56 34.90
C VAL A 23 -22.36 24.72 35.66
N PRO A 24 -22.54 23.40 35.81
CA PRO A 24 -21.52 22.58 36.40
C PRO A 24 -20.26 22.73 35.54
N ARG A 25 -19.26 23.41 36.08
CA ARG A 25 -17.90 23.29 35.54
C ARG A 25 -17.61 21.80 35.50
N ALA A 26 -17.47 21.25 34.29
CA ALA A 26 -16.87 19.94 34.13
C ALA A 26 -15.56 19.97 34.90
N GLN A 27 -15.50 19.23 36.00
CA GLN A 27 -14.27 19.01 36.73
C GLN A 27 -13.26 18.49 35.70
N GLN A 28 -12.33 19.33 35.30
CA GLN A 28 -11.10 18.83 34.72
C GLN A 28 -10.52 17.89 35.76
N ALA A 29 -10.65 16.60 35.48
CA ALA A 29 -9.96 15.60 36.26
C ALA A 29 -8.46 15.89 36.12
N THR A 30 -7.89 16.53 37.14
CA THR A 30 -6.46 16.65 37.35
C THR A 30 -5.90 15.29 37.78
N GLY A 31 -6.31 14.23 37.09
CA GLY A 31 -5.63 12.95 37.17
C GLY A 31 -4.25 13.16 36.52
N THR A 32 -3.21 13.13 37.29
CA THR A 32 -1.85 12.94 36.79
C THR A 32 -1.91 11.78 35.82
N LYS A 33 -1.71 12.06 34.53
CA LYS A 33 -1.71 11.05 33.47
C LYS A 33 -0.69 10.00 33.89
N GLU A 34 -1.17 8.79 34.16
CA GLU A 34 -0.30 7.70 34.62
C GLU A 34 0.81 7.52 33.57
N PRO A 35 2.08 7.53 33.98
CA PRO A 35 3.16 7.36 33.02
C PRO A 35 3.01 6.01 32.32
N PRO A 36 3.33 5.91 31.03
CA PRO A 36 3.30 4.64 30.32
C PRO A 36 4.10 3.58 31.10
N PRO A 37 3.66 2.31 31.12
CA PRO A 37 4.44 1.25 31.76
C PRO A 37 5.84 1.22 31.16
N LYS A 38 6.84 1.00 32.01
CA LYS A 38 8.22 0.87 31.54
C LYS A 38 8.30 -0.26 30.52
N PRO A 39 8.95 -0.06 29.36
CA PRO A 39 9.11 -1.11 28.38
C PRO A 39 9.84 -2.30 29.01
N GLY A 40 9.30 -3.51 28.81
CA GLY A 40 10.00 -4.74 29.16
C GLY A 40 11.22 -4.96 28.26
N THR A 41 12.03 -5.95 28.59
CA THR A 41 13.13 -6.38 27.70
C THR A 41 12.56 -6.84 26.37
N ALA A 42 13.03 -6.22 25.28
CA ALA A 42 12.62 -6.62 23.93
C ALA A 42 12.97 -8.11 23.74
N LYS A 43 11.98 -8.89 23.36
CA LYS A 43 12.20 -10.29 22.95
C LYS A 43 12.66 -10.32 21.50
N ASP A 44 13.60 -11.21 21.21
CA ASP A 44 13.99 -11.44 19.82
C ASP A 44 12.78 -11.92 19.02
N PHE A 45 12.56 -11.29 17.87
CA PHE A 45 11.54 -11.75 16.94
C PHE A 45 12.09 -12.97 16.19
N VAL A 46 11.50 -14.13 16.46
CA VAL A 46 11.86 -15.37 15.80
C VAL A 46 10.88 -15.65 14.69
N VAL A 47 11.33 -15.55 13.45
CA VAL A 47 10.58 -16.07 12.30
C VAL A 47 10.75 -17.58 12.29
N PRO A 48 9.67 -18.38 12.31
CA PRO A 48 9.79 -19.82 12.17
C PRO A 48 10.50 -20.16 10.85
N LYS A 49 11.43 -21.12 10.92
CA LYS A 49 12.19 -21.55 9.73
C LYS A 49 11.24 -22.13 8.68
N PRO A 50 11.22 -21.60 7.45
CA PRO A 50 10.37 -22.12 6.40
C PRO A 50 10.91 -23.46 5.86
N THR A 51 10.00 -24.36 5.52
CA THR A 51 10.28 -25.51 4.66
C THR A 51 10.15 -25.05 3.21
N ARG A 52 11.19 -25.24 2.40
CA ARG A 52 11.23 -24.85 0.99
C ARG A 52 11.50 -26.05 0.11
N PHE A 53 10.77 -26.17 -0.98
CA PHE A 53 11.01 -27.16 -2.04
C PHE A 53 10.54 -26.62 -3.38
N THR A 54 10.96 -27.27 -4.46
CA THR A 54 10.54 -26.93 -5.82
C THR A 54 9.87 -28.14 -6.45
N LEU A 55 8.73 -27.93 -7.07
CA LEU A 55 8.03 -28.98 -7.84
C LEU A 55 8.82 -29.33 -9.13
N PRO A 56 8.61 -30.54 -9.71
CA PRO A 56 9.28 -30.93 -10.94
C PRO A 56 9.06 -29.96 -12.12
N ASN A 57 7.92 -29.25 -12.14
CA ASN A 57 7.60 -28.22 -13.15
C ASN A 57 8.29 -26.87 -12.91
N GLY A 58 9.10 -26.76 -11.84
CA GLY A 58 9.88 -25.57 -11.51
C GLY A 58 9.18 -24.59 -10.57
N MET A 59 7.96 -24.87 -10.06
CA MET A 59 7.26 -23.98 -9.13
C MET A 59 7.87 -24.07 -7.71
N PRO A 60 8.38 -22.95 -7.13
CA PRO A 60 8.83 -22.91 -5.74
C PRO A 60 7.66 -22.93 -4.77
N VAL A 61 7.83 -23.62 -3.64
CA VAL A 61 6.87 -23.73 -2.55
C VAL A 61 7.57 -23.39 -1.23
N THR A 62 6.95 -22.54 -0.43
CA THR A 62 7.41 -22.15 0.90
C THR A 62 6.30 -22.40 1.92
N MET A 63 6.55 -23.25 2.93
CA MET A 63 5.60 -23.58 3.98
C MET A 63 6.18 -23.17 5.35
N VAL A 64 5.36 -22.56 6.19
CA VAL A 64 5.74 -22.13 7.53
C VAL A 64 4.67 -22.53 8.56
N THR A 65 5.05 -23.32 9.54
CA THR A 65 4.19 -23.52 10.72
C THR A 65 4.21 -22.25 11.57
N PHE A 66 3.04 -21.61 11.74
CA PHE A 66 2.94 -20.32 12.39
C PHE A 66 1.64 -20.14 13.19
N GLY A 67 1.79 -19.60 14.41
CA GLY A 67 0.65 -19.29 15.29
C GLY A 67 0.10 -20.50 16.03
N THR A 68 -0.94 -20.26 16.85
CA THR A 68 -1.60 -21.27 17.71
C THR A 68 -3.05 -21.52 17.29
N VAL A 69 -3.66 -20.59 16.56
CA VAL A 69 -5.02 -20.73 16.05
C VAL A 69 -5.02 -21.70 14.86
N PRO A 70 -5.89 -22.75 14.86
CA PRO A 70 -5.90 -23.79 13.84
C PRO A 70 -6.45 -23.29 12.50
N LYS A 71 -5.79 -22.31 11.91
CA LYS A 71 -6.05 -21.74 10.59
C LYS A 71 -4.78 -21.78 9.75
N VAL A 72 -4.97 -21.85 8.44
CA VAL A 72 -3.91 -21.79 7.45
C VAL A 72 -4.27 -20.77 6.37
N ARG A 73 -3.29 -19.94 6.00
CA ARG A 73 -3.35 -19.06 4.84
C ARG A 73 -2.51 -19.68 3.72
N ILE A 74 -3.09 -19.73 2.54
CA ILE A 74 -2.47 -20.19 1.30
C ILE A 74 -2.46 -19.01 0.35
N GLN A 75 -1.32 -18.72 -0.27
CA GLN A 75 -1.18 -17.63 -1.25
C GLN A 75 -0.36 -18.10 -2.44
N LEU A 76 -0.94 -18.04 -3.62
CA LEU A 76 -0.26 -18.21 -4.89
C LEU A 76 0.05 -16.82 -5.44
N ALA A 77 1.34 -16.48 -5.54
CA ALA A 77 1.82 -15.25 -6.14
C ALA A 77 2.28 -15.57 -7.56
N VAL A 78 1.64 -14.96 -8.56
CA VAL A 78 1.93 -15.18 -9.98
C VAL A 78 2.52 -13.89 -10.56
N ASP A 79 3.67 -13.94 -11.22
CA ASP A 79 4.28 -12.82 -11.92
C ASP A 79 3.44 -12.50 -13.19
N ALA A 80 2.26 -11.93 -12.98
CA ALA A 80 1.21 -11.59 -13.94
C ALA A 80 0.55 -10.25 -13.56
N GLY A 81 1.34 -9.27 -13.14
CA GLY A 81 0.87 -7.92 -12.83
C GLY A 81 0.93 -6.99 -14.04
N ASN A 82 0.59 -5.70 -13.81
CA ASN A 82 0.50 -4.68 -14.86
C ASN A 82 1.83 -4.42 -15.59
N VAL A 83 2.98 -4.75 -14.99
CA VAL A 83 4.30 -4.61 -15.62
C VAL A 83 4.47 -5.48 -16.87
N PHE A 84 3.64 -6.49 -17.03
CA PHE A 84 3.67 -7.40 -18.19
C PHE A 84 2.68 -6.99 -19.30
N GLU A 85 1.90 -5.95 -19.09
CA GLU A 85 0.95 -5.42 -20.07
C GLU A 85 1.68 -4.59 -21.15
N THR A 86 1.17 -4.65 -22.37
CA THR A 86 1.59 -3.72 -23.43
C THR A 86 0.95 -2.33 -23.23
N ALA A 87 1.39 -1.34 -24.00
CA ALA A 87 0.82 0.01 -23.93
C ALA A 87 -0.67 0.06 -24.32
N ASN A 88 -1.17 -0.96 -25.01
CA ASN A 88 -2.57 -1.06 -25.45
C ASN A 88 -3.41 -1.99 -24.56
N GLU A 89 -2.88 -2.45 -23.44
CA GLU A 89 -3.52 -3.47 -22.59
C GLU A 89 -3.56 -3.09 -21.10
N ILE A 90 -3.54 -1.78 -20.80
CA ILE A 90 -3.51 -1.29 -19.41
C ILE A 90 -4.77 -1.76 -18.65
N TRP A 91 -4.58 -2.39 -17.47
CA TRP A 91 -5.59 -3.05 -16.64
C TRP A 91 -6.19 -4.34 -17.25
N LEU A 92 -5.57 -4.93 -18.27
CA LEU A 92 -5.98 -6.27 -18.73
C LEU A 92 -5.68 -7.34 -17.65
N ALA A 93 -4.59 -7.16 -16.90
CA ALA A 93 -4.27 -8.01 -15.74
C ALA A 93 -5.38 -7.93 -14.66
N ASP A 94 -5.87 -6.70 -14.37
CA ASP A 94 -6.96 -6.45 -13.41
C ASP A 94 -8.28 -7.07 -13.86
N VAL A 95 -8.64 -6.87 -15.14
CA VAL A 95 -9.82 -7.50 -15.74
C VAL A 95 -9.69 -9.02 -15.67
N THR A 96 -8.51 -9.57 -15.98
CA THR A 96 -8.25 -11.02 -15.88
C THR A 96 -8.39 -11.50 -14.44
N GLY A 97 -7.79 -10.81 -13.47
CA GLY A 97 -7.92 -11.11 -12.04
C GLY A 97 -9.38 -11.17 -11.59
N SER A 98 -10.18 -10.18 -11.98
CA SER A 98 -11.63 -10.16 -11.67
C SER A 98 -12.37 -11.29 -12.36
N MET A 99 -12.01 -11.67 -13.58
CA MET A 99 -12.62 -12.80 -14.28
C MET A 99 -12.26 -14.17 -13.66
N LEU A 100 -11.11 -14.29 -12.97
CA LEU A 100 -10.77 -15.50 -12.20
C LEU A 100 -11.71 -15.72 -11.01
N GLU A 101 -12.32 -14.68 -10.46
CA GLU A 101 -13.30 -14.78 -9.36
C GLU A 101 -14.63 -15.41 -9.81
N GLU A 102 -14.90 -15.46 -11.12
CA GLU A 102 -16.16 -15.96 -11.70
C GLU A 102 -16.27 -17.50 -11.71
N GLY A 103 -15.36 -18.18 -11.02
CA GLY A 103 -15.42 -19.63 -10.77
C GLY A 103 -14.35 -20.43 -11.50
N THR A 104 -14.49 -21.73 -11.44
CA THR A 104 -13.60 -22.71 -12.08
C THR A 104 -14.31 -23.45 -13.20
N ALA A 105 -13.60 -24.32 -13.91
CA ALA A 105 -14.22 -25.17 -14.96
C ALA A 105 -15.42 -26.00 -14.44
N THR A 106 -15.45 -26.30 -13.14
CA THR A 106 -16.47 -27.18 -12.52
C THR A 106 -17.40 -26.43 -11.57
N LEU A 107 -17.02 -25.25 -11.07
CA LEU A 107 -17.79 -24.48 -10.09
C LEU A 107 -18.13 -23.09 -10.63
N THR A 108 -19.36 -22.63 -10.38
CA THR A 108 -19.72 -21.21 -10.55
C THR A 108 -19.11 -20.37 -9.44
N ALA A 109 -19.07 -19.03 -9.58
CA ALA A 109 -18.61 -18.10 -8.54
C ALA A 109 -19.31 -18.37 -7.20
N ASP A 110 -20.64 -18.47 -7.21
CA ASP A 110 -21.43 -18.77 -6.01
C ASP A 110 -21.14 -20.13 -5.38
N ALA A 111 -20.89 -21.15 -6.19
CA ALA A 111 -20.57 -22.48 -5.69
C ALA A 111 -19.18 -22.50 -5.07
N LEU A 112 -18.20 -21.83 -5.70
CA LEU A 112 -16.84 -21.67 -5.18
C LEU A 112 -16.84 -20.89 -3.85
N ALA A 113 -17.58 -19.78 -3.79
CA ALA A 113 -17.72 -18.98 -2.57
C ALA A 113 -18.35 -19.80 -1.43
N ARG A 114 -19.44 -20.55 -1.70
CA ARG A 114 -20.06 -21.42 -0.69
C ARG A 114 -19.10 -22.53 -0.22
N GLU A 115 -18.38 -23.14 -1.13
CA GLU A 115 -17.42 -24.20 -0.76
C GLU A 115 -16.34 -23.67 0.18
N LEU A 116 -15.74 -22.52 -0.13
CA LEU A 116 -14.75 -21.87 0.74
C LEU A 116 -15.34 -21.41 2.07
N ALA A 117 -16.58 -20.92 2.06
CA ALA A 117 -17.28 -20.52 3.31
C ALA A 117 -17.47 -21.72 4.25
N THR A 118 -17.75 -22.95 3.74
CA THR A 118 -17.82 -24.17 4.59
C THR A 118 -16.48 -24.51 5.24
N MET A 119 -15.36 -24.01 4.70
CA MET A 119 -14.02 -24.18 5.24
C MET A 119 -13.62 -23.04 6.18
N GLY A 120 -14.53 -22.08 6.41
CA GLY A 120 -14.33 -20.90 7.26
C GLY A 120 -13.48 -19.81 6.61
N GLY A 121 -13.53 -19.69 5.27
CA GLY A 121 -12.76 -18.72 4.52
C GLY A 121 -13.41 -18.22 3.24
N GLU A 122 -12.65 -17.45 2.49
CA GLU A 122 -13.02 -16.86 1.20
C GLU A 122 -11.83 -16.81 0.25
N LEU A 123 -12.08 -16.69 -1.05
CA LEU A 123 -11.07 -16.39 -2.07
C LEU A 123 -10.86 -14.89 -2.12
N ALA A 124 -9.60 -14.48 -2.17
CA ALA A 124 -9.23 -13.10 -2.49
C ALA A 124 -8.22 -13.10 -3.62
N ILE A 125 -8.51 -12.34 -4.68
CA ILE A 125 -7.60 -12.12 -5.80
C ILE A 125 -7.27 -10.62 -5.85
N ALA A 126 -5.98 -10.31 -5.87
CA ALA A 126 -5.50 -8.95 -5.97
C ALA A 126 -4.42 -8.86 -7.04
N VAL A 127 -4.62 -7.98 -8.01
CA VAL A 127 -3.63 -7.65 -9.03
C VAL A 127 -2.92 -6.36 -8.62
N GLY A 128 -1.61 -6.37 -8.75
CA GLY A 128 -0.78 -5.21 -8.51
C GLY A 128 0.25 -5.04 -9.63
N PRO A 129 1.13 -4.03 -9.50
CA PRO A 129 2.08 -3.72 -10.56
C PRO A 129 2.92 -4.92 -11.02
N ASP A 130 3.35 -5.77 -10.08
CA ASP A 130 4.26 -6.88 -10.39
C ASP A 130 3.57 -8.24 -10.49
N ARG A 131 2.47 -8.43 -9.76
CA ARG A 131 1.90 -9.76 -9.51
C ARG A 131 0.38 -9.77 -9.37
N ALA A 132 -0.19 -10.91 -9.77
CA ALA A 132 -1.50 -11.35 -9.32
C ALA A 132 -1.32 -12.29 -8.11
N ASN A 133 -2.02 -12.00 -7.00
CA ASN A 133 -2.01 -12.79 -5.78
C ASN A 133 -3.38 -13.43 -5.59
N LEU A 134 -3.43 -14.76 -5.57
CA LEU A 134 -4.61 -15.52 -5.24
C LEU A 134 -4.44 -16.09 -3.85
N SER A 135 -5.36 -15.85 -2.93
CA SER A 135 -5.21 -16.30 -1.54
C SER A 135 -6.52 -16.77 -0.92
N ALA A 136 -6.39 -17.69 0.03
CA ALA A 136 -7.48 -18.10 0.90
C ALA A 136 -6.93 -18.34 2.32
N GLU A 137 -7.74 -18.03 3.34
CA GLU A 137 -7.43 -18.34 4.72
C GLU A 137 -8.58 -19.14 5.32
N VAL A 138 -8.31 -20.40 5.69
CA VAL A 138 -9.32 -21.38 6.09
C VAL A 138 -8.92 -22.10 7.40
N LEU A 139 -9.79 -22.97 7.92
CA LEU A 139 -9.42 -23.88 9.00
C LEU A 139 -8.27 -24.80 8.57
N GLY A 140 -7.32 -25.05 9.46
CA GLY A 140 -6.09 -25.78 9.13
C GLY A 140 -6.34 -27.18 8.54
N GLU A 141 -7.32 -27.90 9.08
CA GLU A 141 -7.74 -29.22 8.57
C GLU A 141 -8.32 -29.18 7.16
N ARG A 142 -8.85 -28.02 6.74
CA ARG A 142 -9.41 -27.79 5.41
C ARG A 142 -8.40 -27.25 4.40
N GLY A 143 -7.17 -26.99 4.85
CA GLY A 143 -6.10 -26.45 4.01
C GLY A 143 -5.87 -27.18 2.70
N PRO A 144 -5.71 -28.54 2.70
CA PRO A 144 -5.54 -29.30 1.46
C PRO A 144 -6.70 -29.16 0.47
N GLN A 145 -7.94 -29.05 0.96
CA GLN A 145 -9.13 -28.87 0.11
C GLN A 145 -9.15 -27.46 -0.49
N ALA A 146 -8.91 -26.40 0.32
CA ALA A 146 -8.84 -25.03 -0.15
C ALA A 146 -7.69 -24.82 -1.16
N LEU A 147 -6.56 -25.49 -0.95
CA LEU A 147 -5.44 -25.48 -1.89
C LEU A 147 -5.83 -26.01 -3.28
N ARG A 148 -6.57 -27.11 -3.34
CA ARG A 148 -7.06 -27.67 -4.62
C ARG A 148 -8.01 -26.72 -5.33
N LEU A 149 -8.90 -26.03 -4.60
CA LEU A 149 -9.79 -25.01 -5.18
C LEU A 149 -8.99 -23.81 -5.71
N LEU A 150 -8.00 -23.34 -4.97
CA LEU A 150 -7.15 -22.24 -5.41
C LEU A 150 -6.33 -22.62 -6.64
N ALA A 151 -5.84 -23.85 -6.70
CA ALA A 151 -5.17 -24.41 -7.87
C ALA A 151 -6.12 -24.50 -9.09
N ASP A 152 -7.37 -24.87 -8.87
CA ASP A 152 -8.37 -24.95 -9.94
C ASP A 152 -8.70 -23.55 -10.50
N VAL A 153 -8.86 -22.56 -9.65
CA VAL A 153 -9.02 -21.13 -10.06
C VAL A 153 -7.83 -20.67 -10.90
N ALA A 154 -6.61 -20.96 -10.46
CA ALA A 154 -5.40 -20.51 -11.16
C ALA A 154 -5.16 -21.20 -12.50
N GLN A 155 -5.52 -22.48 -12.61
CA GLN A 155 -5.18 -23.32 -13.76
C GLN A 155 -6.34 -23.47 -14.76
N ARG A 156 -7.58 -23.51 -14.26
CA ARG A 156 -8.78 -23.82 -15.03
C ARG A 156 -9.94 -22.88 -14.67
N PRO A 157 -9.74 -21.58 -14.80
CA PRO A 157 -10.81 -20.62 -14.53
C PRO A 157 -11.96 -20.80 -15.53
N ARG A 158 -13.17 -20.49 -15.07
CA ARG A 158 -14.40 -20.59 -15.91
C ARG A 158 -14.42 -19.53 -17.01
N LEU A 159 -14.02 -18.29 -16.70
CA LEU A 159 -14.02 -17.14 -17.59
C LEU A 159 -15.32 -16.99 -18.40
N PRO A 160 -16.49 -16.84 -17.76
CA PRO A 160 -17.78 -16.79 -18.45
C PRO A 160 -17.94 -15.48 -19.22
N GLU A 161 -18.30 -15.58 -20.51
CA GLU A 161 -18.48 -14.41 -21.37
C GLU A 161 -19.59 -13.46 -20.87
N SER A 162 -20.63 -14.02 -20.24
CA SER A 162 -21.75 -13.27 -19.67
C SER A 162 -21.33 -12.25 -18.60
N GLU A 163 -20.22 -12.48 -17.88
CA GLU A 163 -19.76 -11.62 -16.80
C GLU A 163 -18.78 -10.55 -17.27
N LEU A 164 -18.18 -10.69 -18.43
CA LEU A 164 -17.17 -9.75 -18.91
C LEU A 164 -17.68 -8.30 -18.99
N ALA A 165 -18.91 -8.10 -19.44
CA ALA A 165 -19.51 -6.77 -19.51
C ALA A 165 -19.67 -6.11 -18.12
N ARG A 166 -20.07 -6.88 -17.11
CA ARG A 166 -20.20 -6.43 -15.72
C ARG A 166 -18.84 -6.10 -15.12
N VAL A 167 -17.84 -6.96 -15.32
CA VAL A 167 -16.46 -6.74 -14.86
C VAL A 167 -15.89 -5.45 -15.46
N LYS A 168 -15.97 -5.28 -16.78
CA LYS A 168 -15.51 -4.05 -17.45
C LYS A 168 -16.23 -2.81 -16.93
N ALA A 169 -17.54 -2.85 -16.72
CA ALA A 169 -18.30 -1.73 -16.17
C ALA A 169 -17.86 -1.39 -14.73
N THR A 170 -17.46 -2.37 -13.93
CA THR A 170 -16.91 -2.13 -12.59
C THR A 170 -15.56 -1.43 -12.67
N HIS A 171 -14.64 -1.89 -13.53
CA HIS A 171 -13.36 -1.22 -13.73
C HIS A 171 -13.52 0.19 -14.31
N ALA A 172 -14.48 0.42 -15.22
CA ALA A 172 -14.76 1.76 -15.75
C ALA A 172 -15.24 2.74 -14.66
N ARG A 173 -16.11 2.29 -13.73
CA ARG A 173 -16.51 3.10 -12.58
C ARG A 173 -15.32 3.42 -11.67
N ASN A 174 -14.47 2.44 -11.39
CA ASN A 174 -13.28 2.62 -10.57
C ASN A 174 -12.31 3.62 -11.23
N LEU A 175 -12.12 3.52 -12.54
CA LEU A 175 -11.30 4.46 -13.31
C LEU A 175 -11.83 5.89 -13.20
N ALA A 176 -13.15 6.08 -13.35
CA ALA A 176 -13.78 7.40 -13.25
C ALA A 176 -13.56 8.02 -11.86
N ILE A 177 -13.73 7.22 -10.79
CA ILE A 177 -13.47 7.66 -9.41
C ILE A 177 -11.99 8.04 -9.22
N GLN A 178 -11.06 7.21 -9.70
CA GLN A 178 -9.63 7.50 -9.57
C GLN A 178 -9.24 8.76 -10.34
N LYS A 179 -9.74 8.96 -11.56
CA LYS A 179 -9.47 10.16 -12.36
C LYS A 179 -10.06 11.45 -11.78
N ASP A 180 -11.02 11.35 -10.86
CA ASP A 180 -11.51 12.52 -10.10
C ASP A 180 -10.76 12.77 -8.79
N THR A 181 -9.88 11.87 -8.37
CA THR A 181 -9.10 11.96 -7.13
C THR A 181 -7.78 12.70 -7.36
N PRO A 182 -7.51 13.84 -6.69
CA PRO A 182 -6.29 14.63 -6.91
C PRO A 182 -5.00 13.82 -6.69
N GLN A 183 -4.96 12.95 -5.68
CA GLN A 183 -3.83 12.10 -5.36
C GLN A 183 -3.54 11.08 -6.47
N ALA A 184 -4.59 10.49 -7.06
CA ALA A 184 -4.43 9.54 -8.16
C ALA A 184 -3.96 10.23 -9.45
N LEU A 185 -4.47 11.45 -9.73
CA LEU A 185 -3.97 12.28 -10.83
C LEU A 185 -2.50 12.66 -10.63
N ALA A 186 -2.12 13.05 -9.41
CA ALA A 186 -0.74 13.36 -9.09
C ALA A 186 0.17 12.15 -9.30
N MET A 187 -0.26 10.96 -8.86
CA MET A 187 0.50 9.72 -9.01
C MET A 187 0.62 9.30 -10.48
N GLU A 188 -0.43 9.44 -11.29
CA GLU A 188 -0.38 9.18 -12.73
C GLU A 188 0.69 10.04 -13.42
N GLN A 189 0.67 11.36 -13.17
CA GLN A 189 1.65 12.27 -13.76
C GLN A 189 3.06 12.00 -13.23
N PHE A 190 3.21 11.71 -11.95
CA PHE A 190 4.48 11.37 -11.34
C PHE A 190 5.08 10.09 -11.94
N ALA A 191 4.27 9.04 -12.07
CA ALA A 191 4.68 7.79 -12.68
C ALA A 191 5.10 7.99 -14.15
N THR A 192 4.33 8.76 -14.92
CA THR A 192 4.67 9.11 -16.31
C THR A 192 6.01 9.84 -16.40
N LEU A 193 6.27 10.81 -15.52
CA LEU A 193 7.53 11.56 -15.51
C LEU A 193 8.72 10.70 -15.11
N THR A 194 8.56 9.83 -14.10
CA THR A 194 9.65 9.06 -13.52
C THR A 194 9.95 7.75 -14.26
N TYR A 195 8.95 7.15 -14.90
CA TYR A 195 9.10 5.87 -15.61
C TYR A 195 8.97 5.99 -17.14
N GLY A 196 8.33 7.05 -17.67
CA GLY A 196 8.13 7.23 -19.12
C GLY A 196 7.34 6.09 -19.74
N ASP A 197 7.91 5.45 -20.77
CA ASP A 197 7.26 4.36 -21.52
C ASP A 197 7.28 3.01 -20.81
N HIS A 198 8.01 2.91 -19.68
CA HIS A 198 8.01 1.69 -18.87
C HIS A 198 6.58 1.40 -18.35
N PRO A 199 6.15 0.14 -18.23
CA PRO A 199 4.80 -0.19 -17.73
C PRO A 199 4.43 0.47 -16.39
N TYR A 200 5.37 0.68 -15.47
CA TYR A 200 5.11 1.41 -14.22
C TYR A 200 4.71 2.89 -14.44
N GLY A 201 4.98 3.46 -15.62
CA GLY A 201 4.53 4.80 -15.99
C GLY A 201 3.08 4.89 -16.49
N ARG A 202 2.41 3.75 -16.68
CA ARG A 202 1.08 3.64 -17.29
C ARG A 202 0.05 3.19 -16.26
N LEU A 203 -0.45 4.12 -15.44
CA LEU A 203 -1.35 3.77 -14.34
C LEU A 203 -2.80 3.54 -14.78
N PHE A 204 -3.28 4.31 -15.76
CA PHE A 204 -4.69 4.30 -16.12
C PHE A 204 -4.90 4.00 -17.62
N PRO A 205 -5.85 3.11 -17.96
CA PRO A 205 -6.30 2.92 -19.33
C PRO A 205 -7.14 4.11 -19.81
N THR A 206 -7.42 4.14 -21.12
CA THR A 206 -8.55 4.91 -21.64
C THR A 206 -9.85 4.10 -21.47
N GLU A 207 -11.00 4.79 -21.43
CA GLU A 207 -12.31 4.11 -21.42
C GLU A 207 -12.50 3.23 -22.66
N ALA A 208 -12.04 3.70 -23.82
CA ALA A 208 -12.10 2.95 -25.06
C ALA A 208 -11.31 1.63 -24.96
N MET A 209 -10.14 1.66 -24.32
CA MET A 209 -9.31 0.47 -24.08
C MET A 209 -10.05 -0.54 -23.21
N LEU A 210 -10.56 -0.12 -22.04
CA LEU A 210 -11.34 -1.00 -21.15
C LEU A 210 -12.57 -1.60 -21.85
N ASN A 211 -13.32 -0.78 -22.57
CA ASN A 211 -14.51 -1.23 -23.30
C ASN A 211 -14.17 -2.17 -24.46
N GLY A 212 -12.96 -2.03 -25.03
CA GLY A 212 -12.48 -2.85 -26.15
C GLY A 212 -12.06 -4.26 -25.77
N TYR A 213 -11.74 -4.55 -24.49
CA TYR A 213 -11.29 -5.89 -24.09
C TYR A 213 -12.32 -6.96 -24.36
N THR A 214 -11.84 -8.04 -24.98
CA THR A 214 -12.61 -9.24 -25.33
C THR A 214 -12.30 -10.37 -24.37
N LEU A 215 -13.14 -11.40 -24.36
CA LEU A 215 -12.85 -12.60 -23.60
C LEU A 215 -11.58 -13.32 -24.09
N GLU A 216 -11.27 -13.21 -25.39
CA GLU A 216 -10.03 -13.79 -25.93
C GLU A 216 -8.79 -13.07 -25.43
N ASP A 217 -8.83 -11.75 -25.20
CA ASP A 217 -7.72 -11.01 -24.56
C ASP A 217 -7.47 -11.54 -23.13
N VAL A 218 -8.55 -11.74 -22.36
CA VAL A 218 -8.47 -12.32 -21.00
C VAL A 218 -7.89 -13.75 -21.05
N ARG A 219 -8.38 -14.59 -21.96
CA ARG A 219 -7.88 -15.97 -22.14
C ARG A 219 -6.42 -16.00 -22.57
N ARG A 220 -6.03 -15.13 -23.49
CA ARG A 220 -4.65 -14.99 -23.96
C ARG A 220 -3.74 -14.57 -22.82
N PHE A 221 -4.11 -13.52 -22.06
CA PHE A 221 -3.33 -13.06 -20.90
C PHE A 221 -3.16 -14.17 -19.87
N HIS A 222 -4.24 -14.88 -19.54
CA HIS A 222 -4.17 -16.01 -18.63
C HIS A 222 -3.24 -17.13 -19.14
N ARG A 223 -3.37 -17.58 -20.40
CA ARG A 223 -2.50 -18.61 -20.99
C ARG A 223 -1.03 -18.22 -21.00
N GLU A 224 -0.73 -16.96 -21.25
CA GLU A 224 0.63 -16.44 -21.38
C GLU A 224 1.30 -16.26 -20.02
N TYR A 225 0.58 -15.73 -19.03
CA TYR A 225 1.19 -15.32 -17.77
C TYR A 225 0.89 -16.25 -16.58
N PHE A 226 -0.06 -17.14 -16.64
CA PHE A 226 -0.34 -18.08 -15.55
C PHE A 226 0.32 -19.43 -15.82
N GLY A 227 1.35 -19.74 -15.01
CA GLY A 227 2.07 -21.00 -15.11
C GLY A 227 3.11 -21.18 -14.00
N PRO A 228 3.63 -22.44 -13.84
CA PRO A 228 4.45 -22.81 -12.69
C PRO A 228 5.76 -22.03 -12.59
N ARG A 229 6.37 -21.63 -13.71
CA ARG A 229 7.63 -20.89 -13.73
C ARG A 229 7.48 -19.40 -13.38
N ARG A 230 6.24 -18.93 -13.35
CA ARG A 230 5.88 -17.55 -12.96
C ARG A 230 5.22 -17.48 -11.60
N ALA A 231 4.94 -18.63 -10.99
CA ALA A 231 4.21 -18.74 -9.75
C ALA A 231 5.11 -19.17 -8.59
N ARG A 232 4.79 -18.67 -7.39
CA ARG A 232 5.35 -19.11 -6.12
C ARG A 232 4.20 -19.35 -5.14
N LEU A 233 4.25 -20.47 -4.44
CA LEU A 233 3.24 -20.83 -3.47
C LEU A 233 3.76 -20.62 -2.05
N TYR A 234 2.98 -19.93 -1.24
CA TYR A 234 3.27 -19.67 0.18
C TYR A 234 2.14 -20.22 1.03
N ILE A 235 2.49 -20.92 2.11
CA ILE A 235 1.54 -21.49 3.06
C ILE A 235 2.03 -21.17 4.47
N ALA A 236 1.19 -20.51 5.29
CA ALA A 236 1.54 -20.20 6.67
C ALA A 236 0.37 -20.46 7.61
N GLY A 237 0.64 -21.09 8.76
CA GLY A 237 -0.38 -21.37 9.76
C GLY A 237 -0.19 -22.68 10.51
N VAL A 238 -1.27 -23.21 11.04
CA VAL A 238 -1.31 -24.51 11.72
C VAL A 238 -1.98 -25.51 10.77
N PHE A 239 -1.23 -26.47 10.27
CA PHE A 239 -1.67 -27.49 9.32
C PHE A 239 -0.81 -28.75 9.42
N ASP A 240 -1.31 -29.87 8.91
CA ASP A 240 -0.51 -31.09 8.72
C ASP A 240 0.44 -30.88 7.51
N ALA A 241 1.74 -30.85 7.79
CA ALA A 241 2.74 -30.56 6.78
C ALA A 241 2.81 -31.64 5.68
N ALA A 242 2.68 -32.93 6.04
CA ALA A 242 2.75 -34.02 5.08
C ALA A 242 1.51 -34.05 4.16
N ALA A 243 0.32 -33.89 4.75
CA ALA A 243 -0.93 -33.81 3.98
C ALA A 243 -0.94 -32.58 3.06
N MET A 244 -0.41 -31.44 3.52
CA MET A 244 -0.33 -30.22 2.73
C MET A 244 0.66 -30.38 1.57
N GLU A 245 1.86 -30.91 1.82
CA GLU A 245 2.84 -31.17 0.76
C GLU A 245 2.29 -32.14 -0.30
N SER A 246 1.62 -33.21 0.13
CA SER A 246 0.96 -34.15 -0.79
C SER A 246 -0.07 -33.44 -1.67
N ALA A 247 -0.93 -32.59 -1.07
CA ALA A 247 -1.93 -31.82 -1.80
C ALA A 247 -1.29 -30.83 -2.79
N VAL A 248 -0.17 -30.19 -2.42
CA VAL A 248 0.59 -29.29 -3.32
C VAL A 248 1.10 -30.04 -4.54
N ARG A 249 1.72 -31.21 -4.33
CA ARG A 249 2.25 -32.04 -5.42
C ARG A 249 1.16 -32.54 -6.34
N GLU A 250 0.01 -32.96 -5.78
CA GLU A 250 -1.16 -33.38 -6.54
C GLU A 250 -1.76 -32.22 -7.34
N ALA A 251 -1.99 -31.05 -6.71
CA ALA A 251 -2.74 -29.94 -7.31
C ALA A 251 -1.92 -29.15 -8.35
N PHE A 252 -0.61 -29.03 -8.14
CA PHE A 252 0.25 -28.20 -8.99
C PHE A 252 1.31 -28.97 -9.78
N GLY A 253 1.53 -30.25 -9.48
CA GLY A 253 2.63 -31.02 -10.10
C GLY A 253 2.53 -31.17 -11.61
N SER A 254 1.32 -31.22 -12.14
CA SER A 254 1.04 -31.30 -13.59
C SER A 254 0.76 -29.98 -14.26
N TRP A 255 0.82 -28.85 -13.50
CA TRP A 255 0.58 -27.52 -14.06
C TRP A 255 1.63 -27.17 -15.11
N THR A 256 1.16 -26.71 -16.26
CA THR A 256 1.98 -26.29 -17.40
C THR A 256 1.55 -24.90 -17.87
N GLY A 257 2.28 -24.29 -18.80
CA GLY A 257 1.99 -22.97 -19.33
C GLY A 257 2.84 -21.87 -18.68
N GLY A 258 2.53 -20.63 -19.00
CA GLY A 258 3.24 -19.45 -18.52
C GLY A 258 4.71 -19.44 -18.91
N ALA A 259 5.08 -18.78 -20.00
CA ALA A 259 6.49 -18.66 -20.38
C ALA A 259 7.28 -17.91 -19.32
N ALA A 260 8.51 -18.35 -19.00
CA ALA A 260 9.40 -17.57 -18.16
C ALA A 260 9.66 -16.20 -18.83
N SER A 261 9.39 -15.12 -18.12
CA SER A 261 9.60 -13.76 -18.61
C SER A 261 10.07 -12.89 -17.46
N ASN A 262 10.96 -11.98 -17.73
CA ASN A 262 11.39 -10.96 -16.79
C ASN A 262 10.59 -9.69 -17.06
N ALA A 263 10.27 -8.95 -16.00
CA ALA A 263 9.78 -7.58 -16.14
C ALA A 263 10.81 -6.73 -16.88
N PRO A 264 10.39 -5.73 -17.69
CA PRO A 264 11.31 -4.80 -18.33
C PRO A 264 12.20 -4.10 -17.30
N ALA A 265 13.42 -3.74 -17.68
CA ALA A 265 14.29 -2.96 -16.82
C ALA A 265 13.86 -1.49 -16.82
N THR A 266 13.86 -0.87 -15.64
CA THR A 266 13.63 0.57 -15.50
C THR A 266 14.90 1.34 -15.88
N ALA A 267 14.72 2.50 -16.54
CA ALA A 267 15.79 3.43 -16.84
C ALA A 267 15.68 4.68 -15.96
N ALA A 268 16.83 5.21 -15.53
CA ALA A 268 16.87 6.49 -14.84
C ALA A 268 16.36 7.60 -15.77
N ARG A 269 15.54 8.50 -15.24
CA ARG A 269 15.02 9.67 -15.98
C ARG A 269 15.45 10.96 -15.27
N PRO A 270 15.61 12.05 -16.02
CA PRO A 270 15.85 13.36 -15.42
C PRO A 270 14.67 13.76 -14.55
N ARG A 271 14.91 14.69 -13.62
CA ARG A 271 13.83 15.27 -12.81
C ARG A 271 12.75 15.86 -13.71
N GLY A 272 11.50 15.78 -13.26
CA GLY A 272 10.36 16.34 -13.94
C GLY A 272 9.58 17.32 -13.06
N PHE A 273 8.78 18.16 -13.73
CA PHE A 273 7.79 19.01 -13.06
C PHE A 273 6.47 18.96 -13.81
N LYS A 274 5.36 18.93 -13.07
CA LYS A 274 4.02 19.05 -13.65
C LYS A 274 3.07 19.74 -12.68
N LEU A 275 2.43 20.80 -13.15
CA LEU A 275 1.26 21.40 -12.51
C LEU A 275 0.00 20.93 -13.27
N VAL A 276 -0.92 20.31 -12.54
CA VAL A 276 -2.23 19.87 -13.05
C VAL A 276 -3.29 20.81 -12.50
N ASN A 277 -3.98 21.51 -13.39
CA ASN A 277 -5.01 22.45 -12.99
C ASN A 277 -6.27 21.75 -12.48
N ARG A 278 -6.67 22.06 -11.26
CA ARG A 278 -7.97 21.75 -10.67
C ARG A 278 -8.61 23.06 -10.18
N ALA A 279 -9.30 23.74 -11.10
CA ALA A 279 -9.82 25.08 -10.86
C ALA A 279 -10.71 25.15 -9.61
N GLY A 280 -10.43 26.13 -8.73
CA GLY A 280 -11.18 26.35 -7.50
C GLY A 280 -10.94 25.31 -6.40
N ALA A 281 -9.97 24.43 -6.52
CA ALA A 281 -9.63 23.46 -5.49
C ALA A 281 -9.15 24.16 -4.22
N PRO A 282 -9.76 23.89 -3.03
CA PRO A 282 -9.36 24.52 -1.78
C PRO A 282 -8.03 23.95 -1.24
N GLN A 283 -7.63 22.79 -1.72
CA GLN A 283 -6.36 22.13 -1.39
C GLN A 283 -5.58 21.80 -2.65
N SER A 284 -4.26 21.81 -2.51
CA SER A 284 -3.33 21.30 -3.52
C SER A 284 -2.72 19.99 -3.03
N THR A 285 -2.68 18.98 -3.90
CA THR A 285 -1.92 17.75 -3.67
C THR A 285 -0.50 17.94 -4.19
N ILE A 286 0.46 17.81 -3.30
CA ILE A 286 1.91 17.81 -3.59
C ILE A 286 2.36 16.36 -3.64
N LEU A 287 3.07 15.96 -4.70
CA LEU A 287 3.78 14.69 -4.80
C LEU A 287 5.22 14.98 -5.21
N LEU A 288 6.15 14.69 -4.32
CA LEU A 288 7.59 14.94 -4.51
C LEU A 288 8.34 13.62 -4.34
N GLY A 289 9.24 13.26 -5.26
CA GLY A 289 9.99 12.03 -5.09
C GLY A 289 11.08 11.79 -6.13
N LEU A 290 11.83 10.71 -5.92
CA LEU A 290 12.94 10.29 -6.78
C LEU A 290 13.21 8.80 -6.65
N HIS A 291 13.97 8.24 -7.59
CA HIS A 291 14.48 6.88 -7.48
C HIS A 291 15.54 6.76 -6.37
N VAL A 292 15.43 5.69 -5.61
CA VAL A 292 16.35 5.32 -4.53
C VAL A 292 16.78 3.87 -4.70
N PRO A 293 17.83 3.39 -4.00
CA PRO A 293 18.22 1.99 -4.03
C PRO A 293 17.10 1.05 -3.63
N ASP A 294 17.01 -0.09 -4.31
CA ASP A 294 16.04 -1.16 -4.00
C ASP A 294 16.48 -2.00 -2.78
N PRO A 295 15.62 -2.90 -2.27
CA PRO A 295 15.87 -3.70 -1.08
C PRO A 295 17.12 -4.58 -1.10
N SER A 296 17.70 -4.87 -2.27
CA SER A 296 18.96 -5.62 -2.38
C SER A 296 20.18 -4.79 -1.97
N SER A 297 20.02 -3.47 -1.84
CA SER A 297 21.10 -2.57 -1.41
C SER A 297 21.44 -2.77 0.07
N LYS A 298 22.75 -2.70 0.39
CA LYS A 298 23.22 -2.67 1.78
C LYS A 298 22.68 -1.50 2.59
N ASP A 299 22.33 -0.40 1.94
CA ASP A 299 21.84 0.83 2.54
C ASP A 299 20.31 0.83 2.75
N TRP A 300 19.61 -0.22 2.31
CA TRP A 300 18.15 -0.27 2.35
C TRP A 300 17.58 -0.01 3.75
N VAL A 301 18.06 -0.72 4.77
CA VAL A 301 17.55 -0.56 6.15
C VAL A 301 17.85 0.84 6.70
N ALA A 302 19.02 1.40 6.41
CA ALA A 302 19.34 2.77 6.79
C ALA A 302 18.44 3.78 6.05
N LEU A 303 18.08 3.50 4.79
CA LEU A 303 17.13 4.31 4.02
C LEU A 303 15.70 4.24 4.59
N GLU A 304 15.22 3.06 5.03
CA GLU A 304 13.93 2.93 5.71
C GLU A 304 13.90 3.72 7.03
N VAL A 305 14.98 3.67 7.82
CA VAL A 305 15.13 4.46 9.05
C VAL A 305 15.14 5.95 8.74
N THR A 306 15.89 6.37 7.71
CA THR A 306 15.97 7.77 7.25
C THR A 306 14.59 8.27 6.80
N ASN A 307 13.87 7.48 6.00
CA ASN A 307 12.50 7.80 5.59
C ASN A 307 11.56 7.96 6.78
N SER A 308 11.59 7.00 7.72
CA SER A 308 10.71 7.05 8.90
C SER A 308 10.95 8.29 9.77
N LEU A 309 12.21 8.71 9.89
CA LEU A 309 12.59 9.92 10.63
C LEU A 309 12.16 11.19 9.87
N LEU A 310 12.32 11.23 8.55
CA LEU A 310 12.05 12.42 7.74
C LEU A 310 10.56 12.69 7.56
N GLY A 311 9.77 11.72 7.05
CA GLY A 311 8.37 11.88 6.71
C GLY A 311 7.49 10.65 6.91
N GLY A 312 8.11 9.45 7.08
CA GLY A 312 7.41 8.16 7.08
C GLY A 312 6.79 7.73 8.42
N SER A 313 6.81 8.57 9.43
CA SER A 313 6.13 8.32 10.72
C SER A 313 5.34 9.54 11.18
N PHE A 314 4.37 9.30 12.07
CA PHE A 314 3.57 10.38 12.63
C PHE A 314 4.42 11.41 13.40
N ALA A 315 5.49 10.98 14.04
CA ALA A 315 6.43 11.83 14.77
C ALA A 315 7.61 12.31 13.91
N SER A 316 7.53 12.15 12.58
CA SER A 316 8.58 12.56 11.65
C SER A 316 8.76 14.07 11.59
N ARG A 317 9.91 14.52 11.08
CA ARG A 317 10.26 15.94 10.97
C ARG A 317 9.29 16.71 10.09
N ILE A 318 8.96 16.19 8.90
CA ILE A 318 8.01 16.83 7.97
C ILE A 318 6.63 16.95 8.64
N THR A 319 6.12 15.86 9.24
CA THR A 319 4.82 15.88 9.94
C THR A 319 4.82 16.89 11.08
N SER A 320 5.85 16.90 11.92
CA SER A 320 5.98 17.84 13.04
C SER A 320 6.04 19.30 12.56
N ASN A 321 6.71 19.56 11.43
CA ASN A 321 6.83 20.90 10.86
C ASN A 321 5.51 21.34 10.22
N ILE A 322 5.10 20.72 9.10
CA ILE A 322 4.00 21.27 8.28
C ILE A 322 2.61 20.97 8.82
N ARG A 323 2.45 19.96 9.70
CA ARG A 323 1.18 19.67 10.37
C ARG A 323 1.08 20.34 11.74
N GLU A 324 1.99 20.00 12.68
CA GLU A 324 1.85 20.40 14.09
C GLU A 324 2.20 21.87 14.30
N GLN A 325 3.30 22.36 13.69
CA GLN A 325 3.77 23.73 13.90
C GLN A 325 3.11 24.73 12.96
N LYS A 326 2.92 24.38 11.70
CA LYS A 326 2.42 25.30 10.66
C LYS A 326 0.93 25.15 10.38
N GLY A 327 0.33 23.97 10.60
CA GLY A 327 -1.07 23.71 10.30
C GLY A 327 -1.41 23.74 8.80
N TYR A 328 -0.44 23.47 7.92
CA TYR A 328 -0.61 23.55 6.46
C TYR A 328 -1.37 22.34 5.89
N THR A 329 -1.28 21.22 6.58
CA THR A 329 -1.83 19.93 6.14
C THR A 329 -2.30 19.09 7.33
N TYR A 330 -3.15 18.09 7.06
CA TYR A 330 -3.58 17.11 8.08
C TYR A 330 -2.75 15.82 8.05
N SER A 331 -2.33 15.36 6.88
CA SER A 331 -1.73 14.03 6.73
C SER A 331 -0.58 14.02 5.70
N PRO A 332 0.55 14.68 6.01
CA PRO A 332 1.74 14.52 5.19
C PRO A 332 2.33 13.14 5.45
N ASN A 333 2.90 12.51 4.43
CA ASN A 333 3.53 11.22 4.59
C ASN A 333 4.56 10.95 3.51
N SER A 334 5.72 10.42 3.90
CA SER A 334 6.65 9.85 2.94
C SER A 334 6.72 8.33 3.03
N GLY A 335 6.99 7.70 1.90
CA GLY A 335 7.13 6.26 1.80
C GLY A 335 8.17 5.83 0.77
N ILE A 336 8.56 4.57 0.83
CA ILE A 336 9.39 3.96 -0.19
C ILE A 336 8.61 2.82 -0.83
N THR A 337 8.32 2.97 -2.13
CA THR A 337 7.71 1.91 -2.93
C THR A 337 8.81 1.13 -3.63
N ALA A 338 8.86 -0.18 -3.39
CA ALA A 338 9.86 -1.06 -3.97
C ALA A 338 9.25 -2.04 -4.98
N HIS A 339 9.87 -2.10 -6.15
CA HIS A 339 9.64 -3.09 -7.20
C HIS A 339 10.90 -3.93 -7.41
N PRO A 340 10.86 -5.05 -8.14
CA PRO A 340 12.07 -5.76 -8.49
C PRO A 340 13.13 -4.86 -9.12
N LYS A 341 14.29 -4.73 -8.47
CA LYS A 341 15.43 -3.90 -8.92
C LYS A 341 15.13 -2.41 -9.11
N ASN A 342 14.11 -1.90 -8.46
CA ASN A 342 13.73 -0.49 -8.50
C ASN A 342 13.05 -0.08 -7.20
N ALA A 343 13.29 1.15 -6.74
CA ALA A 343 12.51 1.76 -5.67
C ALA A 343 12.42 3.27 -5.83
N GLN A 344 11.36 3.86 -5.28
CA GLN A 344 11.15 5.29 -5.24
C GLN A 344 10.82 5.73 -3.83
N TRP A 345 11.47 6.80 -3.38
CA TRP A 345 11.02 7.57 -2.22
C TRP A 345 10.04 8.64 -2.69
N ILE A 346 8.91 8.76 -2.02
CA ILE A 346 7.83 9.69 -2.37
C ILE A 346 7.34 10.35 -1.09
N GLU A 347 7.27 11.68 -1.08
CA GLU A 347 6.55 12.50 -0.11
C GLU A 347 5.26 13.00 -0.72
N GLN A 348 4.15 12.84 0.00
CA GLN A 348 2.82 13.30 -0.39
C GLN A 348 2.20 14.16 0.70
N ALA A 349 1.63 15.30 0.32
CA ALA A 349 0.88 16.15 1.22
C ALA A 349 -0.30 16.84 0.51
N ASP A 350 -1.48 16.83 1.13
CA ASP A 350 -2.60 17.68 0.74
C ASP A 350 -2.59 18.93 1.60
N VAL A 351 -2.27 20.07 1.02
CA VAL A 351 -2.10 21.32 1.72
C VAL A 351 -3.16 22.34 1.30
N THR A 352 -3.49 23.30 2.16
CA THR A 352 -4.32 24.44 1.74
C THR A 352 -3.65 25.14 0.56
N THR A 353 -4.41 25.39 -0.53
CA THR A 353 -3.90 25.90 -1.80
C THR A 353 -3.05 27.17 -1.64
N ALA A 354 -3.43 28.07 -0.74
CA ALA A 354 -2.71 29.32 -0.49
C ALA A 354 -1.30 29.13 0.09
N VAL A 355 -0.98 27.95 0.65
CA VAL A 355 0.30 27.67 1.31
C VAL A 355 1.10 26.55 0.62
N THR A 356 0.81 26.26 -0.65
CA THR A 356 1.49 25.23 -1.44
C THR A 356 3.01 25.47 -1.50
N GLY A 357 3.43 26.66 -1.88
CA GLY A 357 4.84 27.07 -1.92
C GLY A 357 5.51 27.07 -0.54
N PRO A 358 4.92 27.71 0.48
CA PRO A 358 5.40 27.61 1.85
C PRO A 358 5.57 26.15 2.34
N ALA A 359 4.62 25.27 2.08
CA ALA A 359 4.70 23.86 2.48
C ALA A 359 5.87 23.12 1.77
N LEU A 360 6.03 23.33 0.48
CA LEU A 360 7.18 22.81 -0.29
C LEU A 360 8.51 23.30 0.31
N LYS A 361 8.60 24.58 0.63
CA LYS A 361 9.81 25.15 1.25
C LYS A 361 10.15 24.47 2.57
N GLU A 362 9.15 24.22 3.42
CA GLU A 362 9.37 23.54 4.69
C GLU A 362 9.78 22.07 4.50
N ILE A 363 9.17 21.34 3.54
CA ILE A 363 9.57 19.97 3.19
C ILE A 363 11.06 19.94 2.79
N PHE A 364 11.49 20.85 1.90
CA PHE A 364 12.90 20.95 1.52
C PHE A 364 13.81 21.38 2.66
N THR A 365 13.32 22.25 3.55
CA THR A 365 14.07 22.66 4.75
C THR A 365 14.40 21.46 5.62
N GLU A 366 13.45 20.54 5.84
CA GLU A 366 13.70 19.34 6.64
C GLU A 366 14.62 18.33 5.92
N ILE A 367 14.46 18.16 4.59
CA ILE A 367 15.37 17.35 3.78
C ILE A 367 16.81 17.87 3.88
N ASP A 368 17.02 19.16 3.64
CA ASP A 368 18.33 19.79 3.66
C ASP A 368 18.93 19.81 5.07
N ARG A 369 18.10 19.98 6.11
CA ARG A 369 18.54 19.89 7.49
C ARG A 369 19.08 18.47 7.79
N LEU A 370 18.36 17.42 7.39
CA LEU A 370 18.78 16.03 7.61
C LEU A 370 20.06 15.68 6.83
N ARG A 371 20.26 16.29 5.66
CA ARG A 371 21.48 16.14 4.86
C ARG A 371 22.69 16.84 5.50
N ARG A 372 22.50 17.98 6.16
CA ARG A 372 23.57 18.76 6.80
C ARG A 372 23.91 18.27 8.20
N GLU A 373 22.88 17.90 8.96
CA GLU A 373 23.00 17.65 10.40
C GLU A 373 22.54 16.22 10.70
N ALA A 374 23.41 15.46 11.37
CA ALA A 374 23.03 14.15 11.89
C ALA A 374 21.90 14.31 12.95
N PRO A 375 20.89 13.44 12.97
CA PRO A 375 19.82 13.54 13.95
C PRO A 375 20.34 13.30 15.37
N PRO A 376 19.73 13.92 16.41
CA PRO A 376 20.00 13.56 17.80
C PRO A 376 19.79 12.08 18.04
N ALA A 377 20.63 11.48 18.86
CA ALA A 377 20.58 10.04 19.15
C ALA A 377 19.23 9.61 19.79
N GLU A 378 18.60 10.48 20.56
CA GLU A 378 17.30 10.22 21.19
C GLU A 378 16.17 10.20 20.14
N GLU A 379 16.16 11.15 19.21
CA GLU A 379 15.21 11.18 18.07
C GLU A 379 15.33 9.90 17.25
N LEU A 380 16.55 9.54 16.86
CA LEU A 380 16.81 8.31 16.11
C LEU A 380 16.36 7.06 16.87
N ARG A 381 16.62 6.99 18.17
CA ARG A 381 16.22 5.85 19.02
C ARG A 381 14.70 5.70 19.05
N GLY A 382 13.94 6.79 19.10
CA GLY A 382 12.48 6.78 19.03
C GLY A 382 11.99 6.14 17.73
N ILE A 383 12.57 6.52 16.59
CA ILE A 383 12.26 5.97 15.26
C ILE A 383 12.63 4.49 15.16
N GLN A 384 13.82 4.11 15.64
CA GLN A 384 14.27 2.71 15.65
C GLN A 384 13.32 1.82 16.45
N ASN A 385 12.90 2.25 17.64
CA ASN A 385 11.95 1.52 18.46
C ASN A 385 10.58 1.39 17.79
N ASN A 386 10.11 2.44 17.11
CA ASN A 386 8.87 2.43 16.37
C ASN A 386 8.93 1.41 15.21
N LEU A 387 9.97 1.45 14.39
CA LEU A 387 10.15 0.51 13.27
C LEU A 387 10.28 -0.93 13.76
N ALA A 388 11.04 -1.18 14.82
CA ALA A 388 11.16 -2.50 15.43
C ALA A 388 9.79 -3.01 15.94
N GLY A 389 9.01 -2.15 16.59
CA GLY A 389 7.66 -2.47 17.05
C GLY A 389 6.70 -2.77 15.90
N LEU A 390 6.69 -1.93 14.88
CA LEU A 390 5.88 -2.13 13.66
C LEU A 390 6.24 -3.43 12.95
N PHE A 391 7.53 -3.76 12.86
CA PHE A 391 7.97 -5.03 12.29
C PHE A 391 7.38 -6.23 13.01
N VAL A 392 7.40 -6.25 14.35
CA VAL A 392 6.81 -7.32 15.14
C VAL A 392 5.30 -7.42 14.92
N VAL A 393 4.58 -6.29 14.97
CA VAL A 393 3.12 -6.25 14.77
C VAL A 393 2.73 -6.72 13.36
N GLN A 394 3.42 -6.24 12.34
CA GLN A 394 3.16 -6.64 10.95
C GLN A 394 3.40 -8.13 10.69
N ASN A 395 4.32 -8.74 11.41
CA ASN A 395 4.64 -10.17 11.31
C ASN A 395 3.86 -11.05 12.30
N ALA A 396 2.92 -10.49 13.08
CA ALA A 396 2.10 -11.24 14.02
C ALA A 396 0.93 -12.01 13.37
N SER A 397 0.73 -11.88 12.07
CA SER A 397 -0.33 -12.57 11.32
C SER A 397 0.24 -13.49 10.24
N ARG A 398 -0.53 -14.51 9.85
CA ARG A 398 -0.19 -15.41 8.73
C ARG A 398 0.05 -14.64 7.42
N ALA A 399 -0.80 -13.67 7.14
CA ALA A 399 -0.64 -12.79 5.98
C ALA A 399 0.66 -11.98 6.06
N GLY A 400 0.98 -11.42 7.23
CA GLY A 400 2.21 -10.67 7.46
C GLY A 400 3.46 -11.51 7.22
N VAL A 401 3.50 -12.73 7.75
CA VAL A 401 4.61 -13.67 7.51
C VAL A 401 4.76 -13.99 6.01
N ILE A 402 3.65 -14.30 5.32
CA ILE A 402 3.69 -14.54 3.87
C ILE A 402 4.19 -13.31 3.11
N ASN A 403 3.68 -12.12 3.42
CA ASN A 403 4.10 -10.89 2.74
C ASN A 403 5.61 -10.63 2.90
N ARG A 404 6.18 -10.94 4.06
CA ARG A 404 7.63 -10.83 4.28
C ARG A 404 8.43 -11.89 3.51
N LEU A 405 7.94 -13.11 3.41
CA LEU A 405 8.56 -14.15 2.59
C LEU A 405 8.50 -13.77 1.10
N VAL A 406 7.36 -13.26 0.63
CA VAL A 406 7.22 -12.71 -0.73
C VAL A 406 8.23 -11.59 -0.99
N PHE A 407 8.38 -10.66 -0.03
CA PHE A 407 9.35 -9.56 -0.13
C PHE A 407 10.80 -10.08 -0.23
N VAL A 408 11.17 -11.02 0.65
CA VAL A 408 12.51 -11.65 0.63
C VAL A 408 12.79 -12.32 -0.72
N ASP A 409 11.84 -13.13 -1.20
CA ASP A 409 11.98 -13.86 -2.45
C ASP A 409 11.97 -12.94 -3.68
N GLN A 410 11.16 -11.88 -3.64
CA GLN A 410 11.05 -10.89 -4.73
C GLN A 410 12.35 -10.12 -4.94
N HIS A 411 13.02 -9.78 -3.84
CA HIS A 411 14.23 -8.97 -3.90
C HIS A 411 15.51 -9.80 -3.79
N GLY A 412 15.41 -11.14 -3.77
CA GLY A 412 16.57 -12.04 -3.69
C GLY A 412 17.38 -11.88 -2.41
N LEU A 413 16.70 -11.58 -1.30
CA LEU A 413 17.34 -11.38 0.01
C LEU A 413 17.66 -12.72 0.67
N GLY A 414 18.69 -12.74 1.52
CA GLY A 414 19.09 -13.95 2.26
C GLY A 414 18.03 -14.39 3.30
N ASP A 415 18.05 -15.66 3.66
CA ASP A 415 17.13 -16.25 4.65
C ASP A 415 17.25 -15.62 6.04
N ASP A 416 18.40 -15.00 6.35
CA ASP A 416 18.66 -14.29 7.59
C ASP A 416 18.08 -12.85 7.63
N TYR A 417 17.59 -12.34 6.50
CA TYR A 417 17.10 -10.95 6.39
C TYR A 417 16.05 -10.64 7.48
N LEU A 418 15.05 -11.51 7.63
CA LEU A 418 13.95 -11.27 8.58
C LEU A 418 14.42 -11.40 10.04
N SER A 419 15.29 -12.35 10.34
CA SER A 419 15.81 -12.56 11.71
C SER A 419 16.81 -11.49 12.14
N THR A 420 17.47 -10.82 11.19
CA THR A 420 18.45 -9.76 11.47
C THR A 420 17.87 -8.35 11.31
N TYR A 421 16.67 -8.19 10.76
CA TYR A 421 16.10 -6.88 10.43
C TYR A 421 16.06 -5.91 11.61
N VAL A 422 15.48 -6.34 12.74
CA VAL A 422 15.37 -5.50 13.95
C VAL A 422 16.76 -5.09 14.44
N LYS A 423 17.72 -6.02 14.47
CA LYS A 423 19.11 -5.71 14.85
C LYS A 423 19.72 -4.68 13.91
N ARG A 424 19.53 -4.84 12.59
CA ARG A 424 20.02 -3.88 11.58
C ARG A 424 19.41 -2.49 11.78
N VAL A 425 18.11 -2.40 12.01
CA VAL A 425 17.43 -1.13 12.34
C VAL A 425 18.06 -0.48 13.58
N MET A 426 18.27 -1.26 14.65
CA MET A 426 18.80 -0.75 15.91
C MET A 426 20.30 -0.35 15.85
N THR A 427 21.04 -0.80 14.84
CA THR A 427 22.47 -0.46 14.65
C THR A 427 22.70 0.74 13.74
N VAL A 428 21.67 1.25 13.05
CA VAL A 428 21.80 2.47 12.23
C VAL A 428 22.22 3.65 13.12
N THR A 429 23.28 4.36 12.70
CA THR A 429 23.82 5.49 13.43
C THR A 429 23.31 6.84 12.89
N PRO A 430 23.37 7.93 13.69
CA PRO A 430 23.04 9.27 13.21
C PRO A 430 23.83 9.70 11.97
N ASP A 431 25.12 9.35 11.89
CA ASP A 431 25.95 9.65 10.73
C ASP A 431 25.58 8.87 9.49
N GLU A 432 25.12 7.60 9.63
CA GLU A 432 24.57 6.83 8.51
C GLU A 432 23.28 7.44 7.98
N VAL A 433 22.37 7.90 8.86
CA VAL A 433 21.15 8.62 8.44
C VAL A 433 21.52 9.86 7.62
N ARG A 434 22.45 10.69 8.10
CA ARG A 434 22.95 11.86 7.38
C ARG A 434 23.59 11.48 6.04
N ARG A 435 24.45 10.45 6.00
CA ARG A 435 25.07 9.94 4.77
C ARG A 435 24.02 9.50 3.76
N VAL A 436 23.07 8.67 4.18
CA VAL A 436 21.98 8.15 3.32
C VAL A 436 21.11 9.29 2.78
N ALA A 437 20.79 10.29 3.62
CA ALA A 437 20.08 11.48 3.16
C ALA A 437 20.89 12.27 2.09
N ASN A 438 22.20 12.40 2.25
CA ASN A 438 23.06 13.05 1.26
C ASN A 438 23.17 12.28 -0.05
N ASP A 439 23.32 10.96 0.03
CA ASP A 439 23.55 10.11 -1.13
C ASP A 439 22.28 9.94 -1.97
N TYR A 440 21.10 9.84 -1.32
CA TYR A 440 19.87 9.41 -1.98
C TYR A 440 18.74 10.47 -2.00
N LEU A 441 18.61 11.34 -1.01
CA LEU A 441 17.55 12.37 -0.98
C LEU A 441 18.04 13.69 -1.55
N VAL A 442 18.42 13.69 -2.83
CA VAL A 442 19.04 14.84 -3.52
C VAL A 442 17.96 15.73 -4.13
N PRO A 443 17.73 16.98 -3.63
CA PRO A 443 16.66 17.86 -4.11
C PRO A 443 16.65 18.11 -5.61
N ASP A 444 17.83 18.28 -6.21
CA ASP A 444 17.96 18.55 -7.65
C ASP A 444 17.60 17.38 -8.56
N LYS A 445 17.40 16.18 -7.99
CA LYS A 445 16.95 14.98 -8.70
C LYS A 445 15.46 14.67 -8.48
N MET A 446 14.78 15.42 -7.60
CA MET A 446 13.40 15.15 -7.24
C MET A 446 12.44 15.63 -8.33
N THR A 447 11.52 14.77 -8.73
CA THR A 447 10.36 15.10 -9.56
C THR A 447 9.25 15.64 -8.66
N LEU A 448 8.60 16.72 -9.10
CA LEU A 448 7.48 17.35 -8.42
C LEU A 448 6.24 17.33 -9.29
N VAL A 449 5.13 16.87 -8.72
CA VAL A 449 3.79 17.05 -9.29
C VAL A 449 2.93 17.80 -8.29
N VAL A 450 2.20 18.79 -8.77
CA VAL A 450 1.21 19.52 -7.97
C VAL A 450 -0.13 19.49 -8.69
N VAL A 451 -1.18 19.05 -8.00
CA VAL A 451 -2.57 19.11 -8.48
C VAL A 451 -3.30 20.15 -7.66
N GLY A 452 -3.77 21.25 -8.26
CA GLY A 452 -4.42 22.33 -7.53
C GLY A 452 -4.95 23.44 -8.43
N ASP A 453 -5.47 24.50 -7.85
CA ASP A 453 -5.93 25.67 -8.60
C ASP A 453 -4.74 26.43 -9.19
N GLU A 454 -4.55 26.31 -10.50
CA GLU A 454 -3.40 26.89 -11.21
C GLU A 454 -3.28 28.40 -10.99
N LYS A 455 -4.40 29.14 -10.91
CA LYS A 455 -4.39 30.60 -10.69
C LYS A 455 -3.71 30.99 -9.38
N THR A 456 -3.84 30.13 -8.38
CA THR A 456 -3.28 30.38 -7.04
C THR A 456 -1.90 29.75 -6.85
N VAL A 457 -1.65 28.61 -7.49
CA VAL A 457 -0.47 27.77 -7.24
C VAL A 457 0.70 28.11 -8.16
N LYS A 458 0.45 28.55 -9.41
CA LYS A 458 1.49 28.71 -10.43
C LYS A 458 2.68 29.55 -9.98
N GLU A 459 2.43 30.73 -9.42
CA GLU A 459 3.50 31.62 -8.93
C GLU A 459 4.26 31.00 -7.75
N GLN A 460 3.57 30.20 -6.89
CA GLN A 460 4.18 29.56 -5.74
C GLN A 460 5.18 28.45 -6.12
N VAL A 461 5.04 27.86 -7.31
CA VAL A 461 5.89 26.78 -7.80
C VAL A 461 6.74 27.16 -9.02
N ALA A 462 6.72 28.43 -9.43
CA ALA A 462 7.42 28.90 -10.65
C ALA A 462 8.92 28.58 -10.67
N SER A 463 9.57 28.56 -9.51
CA SER A 463 11.00 28.19 -9.42
C SER A 463 11.30 26.75 -9.85
N TRP A 464 10.28 25.90 -10.03
CA TRP A 464 10.41 24.53 -10.50
C TRP A 464 10.36 24.41 -12.02
N GLU A 465 9.69 25.34 -12.71
CA GLU A 465 9.59 25.36 -14.17
C GLU A 465 10.94 25.73 -14.83
N THR A 466 11.80 26.46 -14.10
CA THR A 466 13.04 27.05 -14.65
C THR A 466 14.31 26.26 -14.34
N LYS A 467 14.21 25.19 -13.60
CA LYS A 467 15.32 24.29 -13.22
C LYS A 467 15.17 22.94 -13.93
#